data_428a5fa328133d4dee6cfe1a775fa986
#
_entry.id   428a5fa328133d4dee6cfe1a775fa986
#
_cell.length_a   1.000
_cell.length_b   1.000
_cell.length_c   1.000
_cell.angle_alpha   90.00
_cell.angle_beta   90.00
_cell.angle_gamma   90.00
#
_symmetry.space_group_name_H-M   'P 1'
#
loop_
_entity.id
_entity.type
_entity.pdbx_description
1 polymer ?
#
loop_
_entity_poly.entity_id
_entity_poly.type
_entity_poly.pdbx_seq_one_letter_code
_entity_poly.pdbx_strand_id
1 'polypeptide(L)'
;MMNTRSNGRTHNWFGVVGLLIALLLMGSCSYSEEKAIEQSAVSFAQKYFNLHYCQALSECTPESEKWVRLKASNITQEDLDILNTQADSATCTVELVEFDGDSATTIVEVCNFLNCDSIGKPGVICPNAKFKLTLKKIGKQWKVDI
;
A
#
# COMPACT_ATOMS: atom_id res chain seq x y z
N MET A 1 -53.24 34.97 -39.39
CA MET A 1 -52.48 33.75 -39.76
C MET A 1 -50.99 34.00 -39.59
N MET A 2 -50.39 33.60 -38.52
CA MET A 2 -48.93 33.48 -38.40
C MET A 2 -48.58 32.37 -37.40
N ASN A 3 -48.08 31.28 -37.93
CA ASN A 3 -47.74 30.07 -37.23
C ASN A 3 -46.26 30.15 -36.81
N THR A 4 -45.97 30.32 -35.54
CA THR A 4 -44.61 30.27 -35.02
C THR A 4 -44.35 28.91 -34.41
N ARG A 5 -43.65 28.04 -35.13
CA ARG A 5 -43.07 26.80 -34.64
C ARG A 5 -41.91 27.14 -33.68
N SER A 6 -42.11 26.91 -32.42
CA SER A 6 -41.00 26.83 -31.46
C SER A 6 -40.38 25.43 -31.54
N ASN A 7 -39.16 25.38 -32.04
CA ASN A 7 -38.40 24.17 -32.20
C ASN A 7 -37.65 23.89 -30.89
N GLY A 8 -38.08 22.84 -30.16
CA GLY A 8 -37.49 22.45 -28.89
C GLY A 8 -36.06 21.85 -29.05
N ARG A 9 -35.09 22.57 -28.54
CA ARG A 9 -33.68 22.14 -28.40
C ARG A 9 -33.33 21.85 -26.94
N THR A 10 -34.06 20.96 -26.29
CA THR A 10 -33.82 20.65 -24.88
C THR A 10 -33.24 19.23 -24.62
N HIS A 11 -33.06 18.41 -25.67
CA HIS A 11 -32.70 17.01 -25.47
C HIS A 11 -31.22 16.70 -25.31
N ASN A 12 -30.29 17.58 -25.67
CA ASN A 12 -28.86 17.26 -25.62
C ASN A 12 -28.16 17.64 -24.30
N TRP A 13 -28.73 18.53 -23.51
CA TRP A 13 -28.11 18.98 -22.26
C TRP A 13 -28.14 17.89 -21.17
N PHE A 14 -29.23 17.14 -21.03
CA PHE A 14 -29.33 16.07 -20.05
C PHE A 14 -28.35 14.92 -20.35
N GLY A 15 -28.09 14.63 -21.62
CA GLY A 15 -27.09 13.61 -22.02
C GLY A 15 -25.65 14.02 -21.67
N VAL A 16 -25.29 15.29 -21.89
CA VAL A 16 -23.94 15.81 -21.60
C VAL A 16 -23.69 15.90 -20.09
N VAL A 17 -24.70 16.34 -19.31
CA VAL A 17 -24.61 16.42 -17.85
C VAL A 17 -24.51 15.02 -17.25
N GLY A 18 -25.27 14.05 -17.76
CA GLY A 18 -25.19 12.64 -17.32
C GLY A 18 -23.84 12.01 -17.61
N LEU A 19 -23.22 12.30 -18.75
CA LEU A 19 -21.89 11.80 -19.12
C LEU A 19 -20.78 12.40 -18.23
N LEU A 20 -20.88 13.71 -17.91
CA LEU A 20 -19.93 14.37 -17.01
C LEU A 20 -19.99 13.84 -15.58
N ILE A 21 -21.19 13.56 -15.06
CA ILE A 21 -21.37 12.97 -13.73
C ILE A 21 -20.82 11.55 -13.68
N ALA A 22 -21.01 10.74 -14.71
CA ALA A 22 -20.46 9.38 -14.78
C ALA A 22 -18.92 9.37 -14.78
N LEU A 23 -18.27 10.31 -15.47
CA LEU A 23 -16.81 10.47 -15.47
C LEU A 23 -16.26 10.89 -14.11
N LEU A 24 -16.97 11.72 -13.35
CA LEU A 24 -16.56 12.12 -11.99
C LEU A 24 -16.67 10.98 -10.98
N LEU A 25 -17.61 10.06 -11.14
CA LEU A 25 -17.78 8.90 -10.27
C LEU A 25 -16.68 7.83 -10.48
N MET A 26 -16.18 7.68 -11.69
CA MET A 26 -15.08 6.74 -12.00
C MET A 26 -13.75 7.19 -11.39
N GLY A 27 -13.43 8.47 -11.41
CA GLY A 27 -12.20 9.00 -10.79
C GLY A 27 -12.18 8.88 -9.26
N SER A 28 -13.31 8.93 -8.61
CA SER A 28 -13.43 8.81 -7.15
C SER A 28 -13.13 7.40 -6.63
N CYS A 29 -13.54 6.34 -7.35
CA CYS A 29 -13.26 4.97 -6.95
C CYS A 29 -11.78 4.61 -7.08
N SER A 30 -11.10 5.04 -8.13
CA SER A 30 -9.67 4.79 -8.35
C SER A 30 -8.80 5.43 -7.27
N TYR A 31 -9.07 6.67 -6.90
CA TYR A 31 -8.35 7.36 -5.83
C TYR A 31 -8.54 6.71 -4.46
N SER A 32 -9.73 6.22 -4.17
CA SER A 32 -10.03 5.51 -2.92
C SER A 32 -9.28 4.18 -2.81
N GLU A 33 -9.17 3.42 -3.92
CA GLU A 33 -8.41 2.16 -3.98
C GLU A 33 -6.90 2.42 -3.82
N GLU A 34 -6.34 3.38 -4.56
CA GLU A 34 -4.94 3.75 -4.46
C GLU A 34 -4.54 4.08 -3.02
N LYS A 35 -5.35 4.90 -2.34
CA LYS A 35 -5.12 5.25 -0.94
C LYS A 35 -5.22 4.05 0.01
N ALA A 36 -6.13 3.11 -0.25
CA ALA A 36 -6.25 1.89 0.54
C ALA A 36 -5.02 0.97 0.37
N ILE A 37 -4.49 0.87 -0.85
CA ILE A 37 -3.25 0.15 -1.15
C ILE A 37 -2.06 0.78 -0.43
N GLU A 38 -1.91 2.11 -0.56
CA GLU A 38 -0.86 2.88 0.11
C GLU A 38 -0.87 2.65 1.63
N GLN A 39 -2.05 2.78 2.26
CA GLN A 39 -2.21 2.57 3.69
C GLN A 39 -1.82 1.15 4.13
N SER A 40 -2.23 0.13 3.36
CA SER A 40 -1.89 -1.27 3.65
C SER A 40 -0.39 -1.53 3.51
N ALA A 41 0.24 -0.99 2.46
CA ALA A 41 1.68 -1.13 2.23
C ALA A 41 2.50 -0.46 3.34
N VAL A 42 2.16 0.78 3.71
CA VAL A 42 2.82 1.51 4.81
C VAL A 42 2.60 0.81 6.14
N SER A 43 1.37 0.38 6.44
CA SER A 43 1.05 -0.32 7.70
C SER A 43 1.88 -1.60 7.86
N PHE A 44 1.96 -2.42 6.81
CA PHE A 44 2.81 -3.61 6.83
C PHE A 44 4.28 -3.25 6.98
N ALA A 45 4.82 -2.38 6.12
CA ALA A 45 6.23 -2.02 6.11
C ALA A 45 6.67 -1.44 7.46
N GLN A 46 5.87 -0.56 8.04
CA GLN A 46 6.16 0.03 9.34
C GLN A 46 6.30 -1.01 10.45
N LYS A 47 5.40 -2.00 10.48
CA LYS A 47 5.46 -3.11 11.44
C LYS A 47 6.64 -4.03 11.16
N TYR A 48 6.85 -4.39 9.90
CA TYR A 48 7.88 -5.32 9.48
C TYR A 48 9.29 -4.78 9.75
N PHE A 49 9.59 -3.54 9.33
CA PHE A 49 10.92 -2.94 9.48
C PHE A 49 11.23 -2.45 10.90
N ASN A 50 10.22 -2.35 11.76
CA ASN A 50 10.40 -2.13 13.21
C ASN A 50 10.38 -3.44 14.03
N LEU A 51 10.53 -4.59 13.39
CA LEU A 51 10.56 -5.94 13.98
C LEU A 51 9.25 -6.32 14.73
N HIS A 52 8.15 -5.63 14.49
CA HIS A 52 6.83 -5.97 15.03
C HIS A 52 6.13 -7.06 14.21
N TYR A 53 6.82 -8.18 13.99
CA TYR A 53 6.39 -9.24 13.08
C TYR A 53 5.01 -9.83 13.45
N CYS A 54 4.72 -10.01 14.74
CA CYS A 54 3.39 -10.47 15.16
C CYS A 54 2.25 -9.58 14.67
N GLN A 55 2.49 -8.26 14.61
CA GLN A 55 1.52 -7.31 14.09
C GLN A 55 1.51 -7.29 12.54
N ALA A 56 2.66 -7.49 11.90
CA ALA A 56 2.76 -7.56 10.44
C ALA A 56 2.02 -8.77 9.85
N LEU A 57 1.91 -9.89 10.59
CA LEU A 57 1.16 -11.07 10.17
C LEU A 57 -0.30 -10.76 9.80
N SER A 58 -0.94 -9.83 10.50
CA SER A 58 -2.32 -9.44 10.18
C SER A 58 -2.46 -8.61 8.89
N GLU A 59 -1.35 -8.09 8.37
CA GLU A 59 -1.30 -7.23 7.19
C GLU A 59 -0.86 -7.98 5.90
N CYS A 60 -0.40 -9.22 6.02
CA CYS A 60 0.00 -10.02 4.87
C CYS A 60 -1.04 -11.09 4.51
N THR A 61 -0.86 -11.70 3.32
CA THR A 61 -1.67 -12.82 2.89
C THR A 61 -1.38 -14.07 3.74
N PRO A 62 -2.34 -15.02 3.87
CA PRO A 62 -2.09 -16.27 4.62
C PRO A 62 -0.90 -17.05 4.08
N GLU A 63 -0.67 -17.01 2.76
CA GLU A 63 0.45 -17.69 2.09
C GLU A 63 1.80 -17.07 2.47
N SER A 64 1.81 -15.77 2.79
CA SER A 64 2.99 -14.98 3.15
C SER A 64 3.35 -15.07 4.63
N GLU A 65 2.43 -15.48 5.50
CA GLU A 65 2.68 -15.55 6.95
C GLU A 65 3.92 -16.39 7.30
N LYS A 66 4.16 -17.50 6.60
CA LYS A 66 5.32 -18.36 6.84
C LYS A 66 6.65 -17.63 6.66
N TRP A 67 6.71 -16.70 5.71
CA TRP A 67 7.92 -15.92 5.43
C TRP A 67 8.17 -14.85 6.51
N VAL A 68 7.11 -14.19 6.97
CA VAL A 68 7.18 -13.25 8.10
C VAL A 68 7.62 -13.97 9.38
N ARG A 69 7.07 -15.17 9.64
CA ARG A 69 7.48 -16.01 10.80
C ARG A 69 8.91 -16.48 10.68
N LEU A 70 9.36 -16.88 9.48
CA LEU A 70 10.74 -17.27 9.23
C LEU A 70 11.70 -16.09 9.48
N LYS A 71 11.34 -14.89 9.02
CA LYS A 71 12.15 -13.69 9.29
C LYS A 71 12.22 -13.41 10.79
N ALA A 72 11.09 -13.49 11.49
CA ALA A 72 11.03 -13.31 12.94
C ALA A 72 11.90 -14.30 13.71
N SER A 73 11.98 -15.57 13.27
CA SER A 73 12.79 -16.61 13.92
C SER A 73 14.30 -16.44 13.75
N ASN A 74 14.71 -15.61 12.80
CA ASN A 74 16.12 -15.30 12.55
C ASN A 74 16.63 -14.06 13.31
N ILE A 75 15.75 -13.34 14.00
CA ILE A 75 16.13 -12.18 14.81
C ILE A 75 16.81 -12.65 16.10
N THR A 76 17.97 -12.10 16.37
CA THR A 76 18.79 -12.43 17.53
C THR A 76 18.62 -11.40 18.65
N GLN A 77 19.11 -11.70 19.85
CA GLN A 77 19.14 -10.72 20.93
C GLN A 77 20.03 -9.52 20.58
N GLU A 78 21.12 -9.75 19.86
CA GLU A 78 22.02 -8.68 19.40
C GLU A 78 21.31 -7.71 18.45
N ASP A 79 20.43 -8.20 17.56
CA ASP A 79 19.61 -7.36 16.68
C ASP A 79 18.66 -6.47 17.50
N LEU A 80 18.04 -7.03 18.54
CA LEU A 80 17.16 -6.26 19.43
C LEU A 80 17.95 -5.22 20.22
N ASP A 81 19.15 -5.53 20.67
CA ASP A 81 20.00 -4.60 21.40
C ASP A 81 20.43 -3.44 20.49
N ILE A 82 20.79 -3.72 19.23
CA ILE A 82 21.09 -2.69 18.23
C ILE A 82 19.86 -1.79 18.01
N LEU A 83 18.69 -2.38 17.79
CA LEU A 83 17.45 -1.64 17.59
C LEU A 83 17.13 -0.74 18.79
N ASN A 84 17.31 -1.23 20.01
CA ASN A 84 17.05 -0.46 21.24
C ASN A 84 18.01 0.72 21.44
N THR A 85 19.19 0.70 20.82
CA THR A 85 20.14 1.82 20.85
C THR A 85 19.87 2.87 19.77
N GLN A 86 18.99 2.55 18.84
CA GLN A 86 18.63 3.44 17.73
C GLN A 86 17.75 4.60 18.24
N ALA A 87 18.10 5.83 17.86
CA ALA A 87 17.38 7.02 18.34
C ALA A 87 15.97 7.12 17.75
N ASP A 88 15.82 6.73 16.48
CA ASP A 88 14.59 6.84 15.71
C ASP A 88 14.19 5.47 15.14
N SER A 89 12.91 5.16 15.17
CA SER A 89 12.36 3.97 14.52
C SER A 89 12.37 4.10 12.99
N ALA A 90 12.26 2.96 12.29
CA ALA A 90 12.11 2.95 10.84
C ALA A 90 10.86 3.69 10.41
N THR A 91 10.99 4.52 9.38
CA THR A 91 9.87 5.23 8.74
C THR A 91 9.69 4.74 7.32
N CYS A 92 8.43 4.66 6.87
CA CYS A 92 8.06 4.11 5.58
C CYS A 92 7.18 5.08 4.81
N THR A 93 7.50 5.30 3.54
CA THR A 93 6.73 6.16 2.62
C THR A 93 6.53 5.45 1.29
N VAL A 94 5.32 5.47 0.75
CA VAL A 94 5.03 4.95 -0.59
C VAL A 94 5.37 6.01 -1.63
N GLU A 95 6.15 5.62 -2.65
CA GLU A 95 6.52 6.49 -3.77
C GLU A 95 5.71 6.21 -5.02
N LEU A 96 5.27 4.96 -5.20
CA LEU A 96 4.56 4.50 -6.39
C LEU A 96 3.51 3.48 -6.00
N VAL A 97 2.32 3.62 -6.59
CA VAL A 97 1.25 2.62 -6.53
C VAL A 97 0.80 2.33 -7.95
N GLU A 98 0.84 1.06 -8.33
CA GLU A 98 0.27 0.54 -9.57
C GLU A 98 -0.68 -0.59 -9.21
N PHE A 99 -1.89 -0.62 -9.77
CA PHE A 99 -2.83 -1.69 -9.50
C PHE A 99 -3.71 -2.00 -10.71
N ASP A 100 -4.11 -3.27 -10.78
CA ASP A 100 -5.06 -3.79 -11.76
C ASP A 100 -5.93 -4.86 -11.10
N GLY A 101 -7.24 -4.63 -11.05
CA GLY A 101 -8.19 -5.50 -10.38
C GLY A 101 -7.85 -5.71 -8.90
N ASP A 102 -7.59 -6.95 -8.53
CA ASP A 102 -7.30 -7.37 -7.16
C ASP A 102 -5.79 -7.52 -6.86
N SER A 103 -4.94 -7.02 -7.74
CA SER A 103 -3.47 -7.05 -7.60
C SER A 103 -2.89 -5.64 -7.64
N ALA A 104 -1.92 -5.38 -6.77
CA ALA A 104 -1.20 -4.11 -6.73
C ALA A 104 0.30 -4.34 -6.52
N THR A 105 1.07 -3.36 -6.98
CA THR A 105 2.51 -3.24 -6.73
C THR A 105 2.78 -1.86 -6.18
N THR A 106 3.61 -1.77 -5.14
CA THR A 106 4.05 -0.50 -4.58
C THR A 106 5.56 -0.47 -4.44
N ILE A 107 6.13 0.73 -4.51
CA ILE A 107 7.51 1.00 -4.10
C ILE A 107 7.45 1.74 -2.78
N VAL A 108 8.02 1.15 -1.75
CA VAL A 108 8.09 1.74 -0.40
C VAL A 108 9.53 2.12 -0.12
N GLU A 109 9.78 3.40 0.15
CA GLU A 109 11.04 3.86 0.72
C GLU A 109 11.00 3.67 2.23
N VAL A 110 12.01 2.98 2.75
CA VAL A 110 12.19 2.74 4.19
C VAL A 110 13.46 3.42 4.64
N CYS A 111 13.32 4.30 5.63
CA CYS A 111 14.46 5.00 6.21
C CYS A 111 14.75 4.50 7.61
N ASN A 112 16.02 4.50 7.98
CA ASN A 112 16.50 4.25 9.34
C ASN A 112 16.07 2.88 9.90
N PHE A 113 16.30 1.80 9.16
CA PHE A 113 15.89 0.45 9.54
C PHE A 113 17.07 -0.48 9.79
N LEU A 114 16.85 -1.49 10.61
CA LEU A 114 17.82 -2.57 10.84
C LEU A 114 17.70 -3.64 9.74
N ASN A 115 18.74 -3.77 8.93
CA ASN A 115 18.82 -4.84 7.93
C ASN A 115 19.41 -6.10 8.53
N CYS A 116 18.59 -7.14 8.69
CA CYS A 116 18.94 -8.46 9.24
C CYS A 116 18.94 -9.54 8.15
N ASP A 117 19.49 -9.27 6.96
CA ASP A 117 19.45 -10.21 5.83
C ASP A 117 20.50 -11.33 5.91
N SER A 118 21.48 -11.22 6.79
CA SER A 118 22.55 -12.20 6.93
C SER A 118 22.28 -13.13 8.11
N ILE A 119 22.00 -14.40 7.83
CA ILE A 119 21.84 -15.42 8.89
C ILE A 119 23.14 -15.57 9.68
N GLY A 120 23.02 -15.50 11.00
CA GLY A 120 24.18 -15.69 11.92
C GLY A 120 25.14 -14.50 11.99
N LYS A 121 24.72 -13.33 11.47
CA LYS A 121 25.43 -12.06 11.66
C LYS A 121 24.46 -11.02 12.20
N PRO A 122 24.92 -10.13 13.08
CA PRO A 122 24.08 -9.04 13.57
C PRO A 122 23.62 -8.14 12.41
N GLY A 123 22.43 -7.59 12.56
CA GLY A 123 21.87 -6.62 11.62
C GLY A 123 22.68 -5.33 11.59
N VAL A 124 22.54 -4.59 10.50
CA VAL A 124 23.19 -3.30 10.29
C VAL A 124 22.13 -2.23 10.04
N ILE A 125 22.25 -1.09 10.69
CA ILE A 125 21.38 0.06 10.46
C ILE A 125 21.64 0.61 9.05
N CYS A 126 20.58 0.62 8.24
CA CYS A 126 20.57 1.20 6.90
C CYS A 126 19.87 2.55 6.92
N PRO A 127 20.48 3.59 6.32
CA PRO A 127 19.88 4.93 6.31
C PRO A 127 18.62 5.00 5.47
N ASN A 128 18.59 4.36 4.31
CA ASN A 128 17.41 4.21 3.46
C ASN A 128 17.58 3.06 2.45
N ALA A 129 16.46 2.51 2.01
CA ALA A 129 16.36 1.62 0.85
C ALA A 129 14.93 1.60 0.31
N LYS A 130 14.78 1.18 -0.96
CA LYS A 130 13.49 1.02 -1.61
C LYS A 130 13.15 -0.45 -1.76
N PHE A 131 11.92 -0.79 -1.41
CA PHE A 131 11.40 -2.14 -1.47
C PHE A 131 10.17 -2.19 -2.36
N LYS A 132 10.13 -3.17 -3.25
CA LYS A 132 8.94 -3.47 -4.02
C LYS A 132 8.06 -4.42 -3.21
N LEU A 133 6.83 -4.00 -2.93
CA LEU A 133 5.81 -4.83 -2.31
C LEU A 133 4.72 -5.16 -3.31
N THR A 134 4.30 -6.42 -3.32
CA THR A 134 3.11 -6.86 -4.03
C THR A 134 1.96 -6.98 -3.03
N LEU A 135 0.75 -6.57 -3.43
CA LEU A 135 -0.44 -6.68 -2.62
C LEU A 135 -1.53 -7.42 -3.38
N LYS A 136 -2.37 -8.14 -2.63
CA LYS A 136 -3.58 -8.79 -3.14
C LYS A 136 -4.78 -8.31 -2.35
N LYS A 137 -5.89 -8.13 -3.03
CA LYS A 137 -7.17 -7.80 -2.41
C LYS A 137 -7.86 -9.08 -1.95
N ILE A 138 -8.06 -9.20 -0.65
CA ILE A 138 -8.76 -10.32 -0.02
C ILE A 138 -10.06 -9.78 0.59
N GLY A 139 -11.18 -10.06 -0.05
CA GLY A 139 -12.46 -9.45 0.30
C GLY A 139 -12.45 -7.94 0.07
N LYS A 140 -12.45 -7.16 1.14
CA LYS A 140 -12.40 -5.67 1.07
C LYS A 140 -11.06 -5.10 1.52
N GLN A 141 -10.07 -5.93 1.80
CA GLN A 141 -8.79 -5.51 2.37
C GLN A 141 -7.64 -5.83 1.43
N TRP A 142 -6.71 -4.91 1.31
CA TRP A 142 -5.44 -5.14 0.67
C TRP A 142 -4.46 -5.78 1.66
N LYS A 143 -3.79 -6.85 1.24
CA LYS A 143 -2.82 -7.60 2.03
C LYS A 143 -1.52 -7.74 1.27
N VAL A 144 -0.39 -7.59 1.96
CA VAL A 144 0.93 -7.76 1.34
C VAL A 144 1.18 -9.24 1.03
N ASP A 145 1.63 -9.51 -0.19
CA ASP A 145 1.96 -10.83 -0.71
C ASP A 145 3.48 -10.90 -0.97
N ILE A 146 4.20 -11.69 -0.15
CA ILE A 146 5.67 -11.84 -0.18
C ILE A 146 6.04 -13.15 -0.87
#